data_7a2fb65e38e74c761855b764869361fe
#
_entry.id   7a2fb65e38e74c761855b764869361fe
#
_cell.length_a   1.000
_cell.length_b   1.000
_cell.length_c   1.000
_cell.angle_alpha   90.00
_cell.angle_beta   90.00
_cell.angle_gamma   90.00
#
_symmetry.space_group_name_H-M   'P 1'
#
loop_
_entity.id
_entity.type
_entity.pdbx_description
1 polymer ?
#
loop_
_entity_poly.entity_id
_entity_poly.type
_entity_poly.pdbx_seq_one_letter_code
_entity_poly.pdbx_strand_id
1 'polypeptide(L)'
;WSGEIDTVSLRFSGRAGDTVQIRDFSLFPASATRQLLAIKSDLMAYSPWNVAAMNTFTGAFNSASFYPVVLAVALLVLSLLAYGLLLLLLRTRLQFDPAVVVLIFFASWLILDMFWQRRLLHQLVDTHHLFAGKSTEEKLAVGPDAKLYSLVAHTKPLVEAADARVFVVSSDHYFRMRTAYHFLPLNTYWANYGPALPPKKSLRAGDYIALINPSQFSFDRQRNMVVAPQRQGLRAELVFSDQTGTVVRLK
;
A
#
# COMPACT_ATOMS: atom_id res chain seq x y z
N TRP A 1 -0.66 21.24 18.28
CA TRP A 1 -1.27 20.94 19.59
C TRP A 1 -0.88 22.03 20.56
N SER A 2 -1.87 22.69 21.12
CA SER A 2 -1.70 23.72 22.14
C SER A 2 -2.55 23.34 23.34
N GLY A 3 -1.97 23.29 24.55
CA GLY A 3 -2.63 22.91 25.78
C GLY A 3 -1.96 21.76 26.52
N GLU A 4 -2.42 21.47 27.71
CA GLU A 4 -2.02 20.29 28.47
C GLU A 4 -2.69 19.05 27.87
N ILE A 5 -1.94 17.97 27.70
CA ILE A 5 -2.42 16.69 27.19
C ILE A 5 -2.45 15.72 28.35
N ASP A 6 -3.65 15.42 28.85
CA ASP A 6 -3.82 14.49 29.97
C ASP A 6 -3.76 13.02 29.52
N THR A 7 -4.18 12.74 28.29
CA THR A 7 -4.27 11.36 27.82
C THR A 7 -3.96 11.26 26.34
N VAL A 8 -3.12 10.28 25.99
CA VAL A 8 -2.89 9.86 24.59
C VAL A 8 -3.37 8.43 24.42
N SER A 9 -4.31 8.22 23.50
CA SER A 9 -4.83 6.89 23.20
C SER A 9 -4.31 6.40 21.85
N LEU A 10 -3.71 5.21 21.85
CA LEU A 10 -3.34 4.49 20.64
C LEU A 10 -4.41 3.41 20.38
N ARG A 11 -5.08 3.51 19.24
CA ARG A 11 -6.07 2.50 18.83
C ARG A 11 -5.47 1.63 17.74
N PHE A 12 -5.37 0.33 18.03
CA PHE A 12 -4.98 -0.67 17.06
C PHE A 12 -6.22 -1.42 16.61
N SER A 13 -6.39 -1.57 15.30
CA SER A 13 -7.43 -2.43 14.71
C SER A 13 -6.75 -3.58 14.00
N GLY A 14 -7.08 -4.80 14.40
CA GLY A 14 -6.53 -6.04 13.86
C GLY A 14 -7.50 -7.19 14.09
N ARG A 15 -7.13 -8.39 13.69
CA ARG A 15 -7.89 -9.61 13.95
C ARG A 15 -7.44 -10.26 15.26
N ALA A 16 -8.28 -11.10 15.84
CA ALA A 16 -7.89 -11.94 16.97
C ALA A 16 -6.67 -12.80 16.57
N GLY A 17 -5.57 -12.64 17.30
CA GLY A 17 -4.29 -13.30 16.99
C GLY A 17 -3.24 -12.43 16.30
N ASP A 18 -3.59 -11.23 15.81
CA ASP A 18 -2.60 -10.29 15.31
C ASP A 18 -1.75 -9.75 16.47
N THR A 19 -0.44 -9.68 16.27
CA THR A 19 0.50 -9.15 17.25
C THR A 19 1.02 -7.80 16.78
N VAL A 20 0.85 -6.77 17.60
CA VAL A 20 1.43 -5.45 17.37
C VAL A 20 2.61 -5.29 18.32
N GLN A 21 3.80 -5.09 17.76
CA GLN A 21 5.00 -4.78 18.54
C GLN A 21 5.26 -3.27 18.50
N ILE A 22 5.17 -2.63 19.67
CA ILE A 22 5.58 -1.23 19.84
C ILE A 22 7.00 -1.26 20.36
N ARG A 23 7.98 -0.85 19.55
CA ARG A 23 9.39 -0.84 19.94
C ARG A 23 9.76 0.40 20.76
N ASP A 24 9.28 1.57 20.29
CA ASP A 24 9.54 2.84 20.97
C ASP A 24 8.30 3.72 20.91
N PHE A 25 7.87 4.19 22.05
CA PHE A 25 6.85 5.22 22.19
C PHE A 25 7.34 6.30 23.13
N SER A 26 7.52 7.50 22.61
CA SER A 26 7.94 8.65 23.42
C SER A 26 7.22 9.91 22.98
N LEU A 27 6.71 10.65 23.96
CA LEU A 27 6.12 11.96 23.75
C LEU A 27 7.15 13.02 24.11
N PHE A 28 7.29 14.00 23.23
CA PHE A 28 8.23 15.10 23.45
C PHE A 28 7.52 16.44 23.28
N PRO A 29 7.91 17.45 24.02
CA PRO A 29 7.40 18.80 23.82
C PRO A 29 7.68 19.27 22.39
N ALA A 30 6.71 19.92 21.76
CA ALA A 30 6.87 20.50 20.44
C ALA A 30 7.95 21.60 20.49
N SER A 31 9.02 21.43 19.73
CA SER A 31 10.03 22.46 19.51
C SER A 31 10.32 22.58 18.02
N ALA A 32 10.67 23.77 17.56
CA ALA A 32 11.00 24.03 16.15
C ALA A 32 12.13 23.10 15.64
N THR A 33 13.15 22.89 16.49
CA THR A 33 14.27 22.00 16.15
C THR A 33 13.81 20.54 15.92
N ARG A 34 12.92 20.04 16.77
CA ARG A 34 12.40 18.67 16.62
C ARG A 34 11.48 18.54 15.41
N GLN A 35 10.68 19.56 15.12
CA GLN A 35 9.87 19.60 13.91
C GLN A 35 10.76 19.56 12.66
N LEU A 36 11.83 20.33 12.62
CA LEU A 36 12.79 20.29 11.52
C LEU A 36 13.49 18.92 11.38
N LEU A 37 13.86 18.29 12.50
CA LEU A 37 14.44 16.94 12.48
C LEU A 37 13.43 15.89 11.99
N ALA A 38 12.16 15.99 12.38
CA ALA A 38 11.11 15.12 11.90
C ALA A 38 10.89 15.29 10.39
N ILE A 39 10.82 16.54 9.90
CA ILE A 39 10.72 16.85 8.46
C ILE A 39 11.93 16.27 7.72
N LYS A 40 13.14 16.44 8.21
CA LYS A 40 14.35 15.85 7.62
C LYS A 40 14.26 14.32 7.59
N SER A 41 13.84 13.69 8.69
CA SER A 41 13.67 12.25 8.76
C SER A 41 12.66 11.75 7.73
N ASP A 42 11.52 12.42 7.62
CA ASP A 42 10.45 12.06 6.66
C ASP A 42 10.90 12.23 5.21
N LEU A 43 11.64 13.31 4.91
CA LEU A 43 12.19 13.54 3.58
C LEU A 43 13.23 12.47 3.18
N MET A 44 13.97 11.94 4.17
CA MET A 44 14.97 10.90 3.96
C MET A 44 14.39 9.49 4.07
N ALA A 45 13.17 9.35 4.59
CA ALA A 45 12.50 8.05 4.73
C ALA A 45 12.32 7.40 3.36
N TYR A 46 12.60 6.11 3.32
CA TYR A 46 12.38 5.27 2.16
C TYR A 46 11.10 4.45 2.35
N SER A 47 10.20 4.54 1.39
CA SER A 47 9.05 3.64 1.32
C SER A 47 9.29 2.62 0.22
N PRO A 48 9.22 1.32 0.54
CA PRO A 48 9.34 0.29 -0.49
C PRO A 48 8.20 0.41 -1.51
N TRP A 49 8.38 -0.21 -2.66
CA TRP A 49 7.33 -0.33 -3.67
C TRP A 49 6.04 -0.85 -3.04
N ASN A 50 4.98 -0.13 -3.22
CA ASN A 50 3.66 -0.69 -3.05
C ASN A 50 2.94 -0.71 -4.40
N VAL A 51 1.92 -1.55 -4.51
CA VAL A 51 1.21 -1.86 -5.75
C VAL A 51 0.49 -0.68 -6.38
N ALA A 52 0.25 0.39 -5.62
CA ALA A 52 -0.41 1.60 -6.08
C ALA A 52 0.58 2.71 -6.49
N ALA A 53 1.88 2.51 -6.30
CA ALA A 53 2.89 3.58 -6.29
C ALA A 53 3.67 3.69 -7.58
N MET A 54 3.02 3.68 -8.73
CA MET A 54 3.79 3.82 -9.98
C MET A 54 4.45 5.19 -10.14
N ASN A 55 3.96 6.27 -9.55
CA ASN A 55 4.52 7.62 -9.71
C ASN A 55 4.19 8.55 -8.55
N THR A 56 3.94 8.07 -7.35
CA THR A 56 3.61 8.92 -6.22
C THR A 56 4.81 9.18 -5.34
N PHE A 57 5.00 10.44 -4.96
CA PHE A 57 5.88 10.83 -3.86
C PHE A 57 5.33 10.24 -2.56
N THR A 58 5.82 9.08 -2.16
CA THR A 58 5.35 8.38 -0.96
C THR A 58 6.23 8.62 0.25
N GLY A 59 6.82 9.79 0.42
CA GLY A 59 7.83 9.99 1.44
C GLY A 59 7.37 10.49 2.78
N ALA A 60 6.27 11.18 2.82
CA ALA A 60 5.82 11.88 4.01
C ALA A 60 4.41 11.43 4.46
N PHE A 61 4.06 10.16 4.24
CA PHE A 61 2.71 9.69 4.58
C PHE A 61 2.41 9.66 6.07
N ASN A 62 3.42 9.63 6.92
CA ASN A 62 3.23 9.54 8.36
C ASN A 62 3.30 10.91 9.07
N SER A 63 3.86 11.93 8.44
CA SER A 63 3.79 13.29 8.97
C SER A 63 2.71 14.06 8.23
N ALA A 64 1.63 14.34 8.90
CA ALA A 64 0.45 15.02 8.34
C ALA A 64 0.73 16.44 7.80
N SER A 65 1.98 16.90 7.71
CA SER A 65 2.26 18.31 7.62
C SER A 65 3.03 18.78 6.39
N PHE A 66 3.88 17.98 5.75
CA PHE A 66 4.72 18.52 4.67
C PHE A 66 4.96 17.51 3.55
N TYR A 67 4.37 17.78 2.40
CA TYR A 67 4.74 17.11 1.15
C TYR A 67 6.04 17.72 0.60
N PRO A 68 6.89 16.96 -0.09
CA PRO A 68 8.11 17.48 -0.72
C PRO A 68 7.88 18.68 -1.63
N VAL A 69 6.74 18.72 -2.33
CA VAL A 69 6.33 19.87 -3.17
C VAL A 69 6.16 21.14 -2.35
N VAL A 70 5.52 21.07 -1.18
CA VAL A 70 5.33 22.22 -0.28
C VAL A 70 6.67 22.76 0.19
N LEU A 71 7.63 21.87 0.50
CA LEU A 71 8.98 22.27 0.90
C LEU A 71 9.73 22.95 -0.26
N ALA A 72 9.64 22.44 -1.49
CA ALA A 72 10.26 23.05 -2.66
C ALA A 72 9.66 24.44 -2.96
N VAL A 73 8.33 24.58 -2.83
CA VAL A 73 7.65 25.88 -2.99
C VAL A 73 8.06 26.84 -1.86
N ALA A 74 8.15 26.37 -0.62
CA ALA A 74 8.62 27.20 0.50
C ALA A 74 10.07 27.67 0.28
N LEU A 75 10.95 26.78 -0.18
CA LEU A 75 12.33 27.10 -0.52
C LEU A 75 12.40 28.15 -1.66
N LEU A 76 11.59 27.97 -2.70
CA LEU A 76 11.48 28.94 -3.80
C LEU A 76 11.06 30.32 -3.29
N VAL A 77 9.98 30.38 -2.51
CA VAL A 77 9.45 31.65 -1.97
C VAL A 77 10.47 32.32 -1.06
N LEU A 78 11.07 31.57 -0.12
CA LEU A 78 12.09 32.10 0.80
C LEU A 78 13.33 32.60 0.05
N SER A 79 13.78 31.89 -0.98
CA SER A 79 14.93 32.31 -1.79
C SER A 79 14.64 33.57 -2.60
N LEU A 80 13.43 33.69 -3.15
CA LEU A 80 13.00 34.92 -3.84
C LEU A 80 12.88 36.11 -2.88
N LEU A 81 12.33 35.90 -1.68
CA LEU A 81 12.27 36.95 -0.64
C LEU A 81 13.67 37.38 -0.19
N ALA A 82 14.59 36.44 0.00
CA ALA A 82 15.98 36.73 0.36
C ALA A 82 16.67 37.51 -0.77
N TYR A 83 16.47 37.14 -2.01
CA TYR A 83 16.99 37.86 -3.17
C TYR A 83 16.42 39.28 -3.24
N GLY A 84 15.11 39.46 -3.07
CA GLY A 84 14.48 40.77 -3.02
C GLY A 84 15.01 41.66 -1.88
N LEU A 85 15.21 41.07 -0.71
CA LEU A 85 15.80 41.77 0.45
C LEU A 85 17.25 42.20 0.17
N LEU A 86 18.06 41.34 -0.44
CA LEU A 86 19.42 41.66 -0.86
C LEU A 86 19.45 42.83 -1.85
N LEU A 87 18.56 42.82 -2.85
CA LEU A 87 18.43 43.94 -3.79
C LEU A 87 18.07 45.24 -3.10
N LEU A 88 17.17 45.18 -2.09
CA LEU A 88 16.77 46.36 -1.32
C LEU A 88 17.94 46.94 -0.48
N LEU A 89 18.65 46.05 0.22
CA LEU A 89 19.76 46.44 1.11
C LEU A 89 20.99 46.90 0.34
N LEU A 90 21.28 46.28 -0.81
CA LEU A 90 22.45 46.52 -1.61
C LEU A 90 22.11 47.23 -2.93
N ARG A 91 21.05 48.02 -2.95
CA ARG A 91 20.53 48.73 -4.15
C ARG A 91 21.54 49.55 -4.93
N THR A 92 22.63 49.97 -4.28
CA THR A 92 23.70 50.71 -4.94
C THR A 92 24.74 49.84 -5.62
N ARG A 93 24.76 48.53 -5.30
CA ARG A 93 25.77 47.57 -5.80
C ARG A 93 25.16 46.41 -6.61
N LEU A 94 23.88 46.09 -6.37
CA LEU A 94 23.19 45.02 -7.04
C LEU A 94 22.01 45.57 -7.86
N GLN A 95 21.89 45.07 -9.09
CA GLN A 95 20.74 45.34 -9.94
C GLN A 95 19.90 44.07 -10.05
N PHE A 96 18.62 44.26 -10.33
CA PHE A 96 17.73 43.13 -10.58
C PHE A 96 18.18 42.38 -11.84
N ASP A 97 18.41 41.09 -11.70
CA ASP A 97 18.75 40.21 -12.82
C ASP A 97 17.70 39.08 -12.90
N PRO A 98 16.90 39.02 -13.99
CA PRO A 98 15.92 37.96 -14.18
C PRO A 98 16.54 36.58 -14.28
N ALA A 99 17.81 36.45 -14.69
CA ALA A 99 18.51 35.16 -14.74
C ALA A 99 18.65 34.55 -13.34
N VAL A 100 18.83 35.38 -12.29
CA VAL A 100 18.90 34.91 -10.90
C VAL A 100 17.55 34.34 -10.46
N VAL A 101 16.42 34.94 -10.85
CA VAL A 101 15.08 34.42 -10.55
C VAL A 101 14.86 33.06 -11.22
N VAL A 102 15.24 32.95 -12.48
CA VAL A 102 15.18 31.69 -13.22
C VAL A 102 16.06 30.63 -12.55
N LEU A 103 17.27 30.99 -12.17
CA LEU A 103 18.19 30.08 -11.46
C LEU A 103 17.61 29.58 -10.14
N ILE A 104 17.02 30.46 -9.31
CA ILE A 104 16.36 30.11 -8.06
C ILE A 104 15.22 29.10 -8.29
N PHE A 105 14.41 29.36 -9.33
CA PHE A 105 13.33 28.44 -9.70
C PHE A 105 13.87 27.06 -10.07
N PHE A 106 14.84 26.99 -10.98
CA PHE A 106 15.42 25.71 -11.39
C PHE A 106 16.18 25.00 -10.25
N ALA A 107 16.86 25.74 -9.37
CA ALA A 107 17.52 25.16 -8.22
C ALA A 107 16.51 24.52 -7.25
N SER A 108 15.40 25.20 -6.96
CA SER A 108 14.33 24.65 -6.13
C SER A 108 13.68 23.44 -6.75
N TRP A 109 13.47 23.44 -8.06
CA TRP A 109 12.98 22.29 -8.81
C TRP A 109 13.97 21.10 -8.77
N LEU A 110 15.27 21.38 -8.98
CA LEU A 110 16.32 20.37 -8.99
C LEU A 110 16.43 19.68 -7.63
N ILE A 111 16.30 20.41 -6.51
CA ILE A 111 16.29 19.82 -5.17
C ILE A 111 15.15 18.81 -5.03
N LEU A 112 13.93 19.13 -5.51
CA LEU A 112 12.81 18.21 -5.52
C LEU A 112 13.11 16.97 -6.38
N ASP A 113 13.67 17.19 -7.56
CA ASP A 113 14.05 16.10 -8.48
C ASP A 113 15.12 15.18 -7.89
N MET A 114 16.12 15.70 -7.19
CA MET A 114 17.13 14.91 -6.49
C MET A 114 16.54 13.96 -5.45
N PHE A 115 15.54 14.40 -4.67
CA PHE A 115 14.83 13.51 -3.74
C PHE A 115 14.10 12.40 -4.47
N TRP A 116 13.46 12.71 -5.59
CA TRP A 116 12.77 11.73 -6.41
C TRP A 116 13.73 10.72 -7.05
N GLN A 117 14.85 11.20 -7.63
CA GLN A 117 15.90 10.34 -8.20
C GLN A 117 16.51 9.40 -7.16
N ARG A 118 16.80 9.91 -5.96
CA ARG A 118 17.30 9.06 -4.87
C ARG A 118 16.35 7.90 -4.57
N ARG A 119 15.03 8.12 -4.59
CA ARG A 119 14.05 7.06 -4.39
C ARG A 119 14.02 6.05 -5.52
N LEU A 120 14.02 6.52 -6.75
CA LEU A 120 14.07 5.65 -7.92
C LEU A 120 15.31 4.75 -7.88
N LEU A 121 16.46 5.28 -7.50
CA LEU A 121 17.67 4.49 -7.35
C LEU A 121 17.54 3.43 -6.27
N HIS A 122 16.97 3.75 -5.11
CA HIS A 122 16.70 2.75 -4.07
C HIS A 122 15.73 1.67 -4.56
N GLN A 123 14.63 2.07 -5.22
CA GLN A 123 13.68 1.12 -5.78
C GLN A 123 14.31 0.23 -6.85
N LEU A 124 15.21 0.78 -7.68
CA LEU A 124 15.95 0.01 -8.67
C LEU A 124 16.84 -1.06 -8.00
N VAL A 125 17.57 -0.67 -6.96
CA VAL A 125 18.43 -1.59 -6.20
C VAL A 125 17.60 -2.70 -5.55
N ASP A 126 16.49 -2.35 -4.88
CA ASP A 126 15.60 -3.33 -4.26
C ASP A 126 14.97 -4.27 -5.30
N THR A 127 14.51 -3.71 -6.43
CA THR A 127 13.94 -4.48 -7.53
C THR A 127 14.98 -5.45 -8.10
N HIS A 128 16.21 -5.00 -8.28
CA HIS A 128 17.30 -5.85 -8.72
C HIS A 128 17.56 -6.99 -7.73
N HIS A 129 17.67 -6.69 -6.44
CA HIS A 129 17.88 -7.72 -5.40
C HIS A 129 16.75 -8.73 -5.33
N LEU A 130 15.49 -8.27 -5.48
CA LEU A 130 14.33 -9.14 -5.40
C LEU A 130 14.17 -10.03 -6.63
N PHE A 131 14.46 -9.54 -7.83
CA PHE A 131 14.03 -10.18 -9.07
C PHE A 131 15.18 -10.59 -10.03
N ALA A 132 16.40 -10.02 -9.90
CA ALA A 132 17.47 -10.35 -10.85
C ALA A 132 17.89 -11.82 -10.74
N GLY A 133 18.08 -12.45 -11.89
CA GLY A 133 18.51 -13.86 -11.99
C GLY A 133 17.46 -14.90 -11.61
N LYS A 134 16.23 -14.51 -11.23
CA LYS A 134 15.17 -15.43 -10.82
C LYS A 134 14.28 -15.84 -12.00
N SER A 135 13.76 -17.06 -11.96
CA SER A 135 12.74 -17.56 -12.86
C SER A 135 11.39 -16.80 -12.65
N THR A 136 10.43 -17.02 -13.53
CA THR A 136 9.11 -16.39 -13.42
C THR A 136 8.40 -16.80 -12.12
N GLU A 137 8.46 -18.09 -11.76
CA GLU A 137 7.85 -18.63 -10.55
C GLU A 137 8.52 -18.05 -9.29
N GLU A 138 9.85 -17.99 -9.27
CA GLU A 138 10.59 -17.40 -8.16
C GLU A 138 10.30 -15.90 -8.01
N LYS A 139 10.11 -15.16 -9.11
CA LYS A 139 9.69 -13.74 -9.08
C LYS A 139 8.29 -13.57 -8.50
N LEU A 140 7.36 -14.45 -8.86
CA LEU A 140 6.01 -14.44 -8.30
C LEU A 140 6.02 -14.77 -6.80
N ALA A 141 6.90 -15.67 -6.36
CA ALA A 141 7.03 -16.07 -4.96
C ALA A 141 7.63 -15.00 -4.04
N VAL A 142 8.34 -14.00 -4.58
CA VAL A 142 8.94 -12.90 -3.81
C VAL A 142 8.33 -11.53 -4.11
N GLY A 143 7.43 -11.44 -5.06
CA GLY A 143 6.75 -10.21 -5.47
C GLY A 143 5.80 -9.66 -4.41
N PRO A 144 5.22 -8.48 -4.65
CA PRO A 144 4.32 -7.83 -3.69
C PRO A 144 3.05 -8.65 -3.38
N ASP A 145 2.66 -9.54 -4.27
CA ASP A 145 1.53 -10.46 -4.12
C ASP A 145 1.96 -11.93 -3.86
N ALA A 146 3.18 -12.14 -3.39
CA ALA A 146 3.74 -13.47 -3.11
C ALA A 146 2.83 -14.35 -2.23
N LYS A 147 2.16 -13.75 -1.23
CA LYS A 147 1.21 -14.47 -0.37
C LYS A 147 -0.01 -14.97 -1.15
N LEU A 148 -0.55 -14.15 -2.05
CA LEU A 148 -1.66 -14.55 -2.93
C LEU A 148 -1.22 -15.65 -3.90
N TYR A 149 -0.04 -15.47 -4.49
CA TYR A 149 0.55 -16.48 -5.37
C TYR A 149 0.73 -17.82 -4.64
N SER A 150 1.28 -17.81 -3.42
CA SER A 150 1.46 -19.01 -2.60
C SER A 150 0.12 -19.73 -2.31
N LEU A 151 -0.90 -18.99 -1.88
CA LEU A 151 -2.24 -19.54 -1.64
C LEU A 151 -2.79 -20.21 -2.91
N VAL A 152 -2.68 -19.52 -4.05
CA VAL A 152 -3.20 -20.06 -5.32
C VAL A 152 -2.36 -21.24 -5.81
N ALA A 153 -1.04 -21.21 -5.69
CA ALA A 153 -0.15 -22.30 -6.07
C ALA A 153 -0.46 -23.59 -5.31
N HIS A 154 -0.81 -23.48 -4.00
CA HIS A 154 -1.25 -24.65 -3.22
C HIS A 154 -2.68 -25.10 -3.54
N THR A 155 -3.55 -24.18 -3.93
CA THR A 155 -4.97 -24.50 -4.16
C THR A 155 -5.26 -25.00 -5.56
N LYS A 156 -4.60 -24.43 -6.57
CA LYS A 156 -4.85 -24.71 -7.98
C LYS A 156 -4.77 -26.20 -8.36
N PRO A 157 -3.79 -26.97 -7.84
CA PRO A 157 -3.75 -28.41 -8.08
C PRO A 157 -4.91 -29.19 -7.44
N LEU A 158 -5.58 -28.61 -6.43
CA LEU A 158 -6.70 -29.22 -5.72
C LEU A 158 -8.06 -28.96 -6.39
N VAL A 159 -8.07 -28.15 -7.45
CA VAL A 159 -9.27 -27.88 -8.25
C VAL A 159 -9.40 -28.98 -9.29
N GLU A 160 -10.25 -29.97 -9.01
CA GLU A 160 -10.28 -31.25 -9.68
C GLU A 160 -11.00 -31.27 -11.07
N ALA A 161 -11.87 -30.30 -11.32
CA ALA A 161 -12.69 -30.33 -12.54
C ALA A 161 -12.16 -29.38 -13.61
N ALA A 162 -12.07 -29.82 -14.85
CA ALA A 162 -11.63 -28.99 -15.98
C ALA A 162 -12.54 -27.77 -16.25
N ASP A 163 -13.83 -27.88 -15.89
CA ASP A 163 -14.85 -26.84 -16.00
C ASP A 163 -15.11 -26.10 -14.67
N ALA A 164 -14.26 -26.33 -13.67
CA ALA A 164 -14.42 -25.75 -12.36
C ALA A 164 -14.45 -24.20 -12.43
N ARG A 165 -15.40 -23.62 -11.71
CA ARG A 165 -15.55 -22.18 -11.60
C ARG A 165 -15.04 -21.73 -10.23
N VAL A 166 -14.19 -20.73 -10.24
CA VAL A 166 -13.62 -20.14 -9.01
C VAL A 166 -14.14 -18.72 -8.84
N PHE A 167 -14.88 -18.47 -7.79
CA PHE A 167 -15.39 -17.14 -7.41
C PHE A 167 -14.47 -16.52 -6.38
N VAL A 168 -13.82 -15.41 -6.75
CA VAL A 168 -12.88 -14.71 -5.87
C VAL A 168 -13.60 -13.56 -5.14
N VAL A 169 -13.59 -13.60 -3.83
CA VAL A 169 -14.29 -12.65 -2.96
C VAL A 169 -13.29 -12.00 -1.99
N SER A 170 -13.22 -10.68 -2.01
CA SER A 170 -12.42 -9.87 -1.09
C SER A 170 -13.03 -8.46 -1.01
N SER A 171 -12.84 -7.76 0.09
CA SER A 171 -13.18 -6.34 0.20
C SER A 171 -12.22 -5.46 -0.62
N ASP A 172 -11.02 -5.96 -0.89
CA ASP A 172 -10.01 -5.25 -1.68
C ASP A 172 -10.09 -5.65 -3.16
N HIS A 173 -10.22 -4.64 -4.01
CA HIS A 173 -10.32 -4.83 -5.48
C HIS A 173 -9.03 -5.41 -6.07
N TYR A 174 -7.87 -4.93 -5.60
CA TYR A 174 -6.58 -5.40 -6.08
C TYR A 174 -6.40 -6.89 -5.79
N PHE A 175 -6.68 -7.33 -4.55
CA PHE A 175 -6.54 -8.73 -4.18
C PHE A 175 -7.47 -9.65 -4.96
N ARG A 176 -8.70 -9.20 -5.26
CA ARG A 176 -9.61 -9.98 -6.14
C ARG A 176 -9.02 -10.19 -7.52
N MET A 177 -8.57 -9.10 -8.16
CA MET A 177 -8.02 -9.13 -9.50
C MET A 177 -6.75 -9.98 -9.57
N ARG A 178 -5.82 -9.80 -8.63
CA ARG A 178 -4.56 -10.53 -8.61
C ARG A 178 -4.75 -12.01 -8.31
N THR A 179 -5.64 -12.36 -7.39
CA THR A 179 -5.97 -13.77 -7.13
C THR A 179 -6.55 -14.42 -8.37
N ALA A 180 -7.49 -13.78 -9.07
CA ALA A 180 -8.04 -14.31 -10.31
C ALA A 180 -6.97 -14.49 -11.40
N TYR A 181 -6.05 -13.53 -11.51
CA TYR A 181 -4.90 -13.65 -12.43
C TYR A 181 -4.05 -14.89 -12.14
N HIS A 182 -3.74 -15.18 -10.88
CA HIS A 182 -2.94 -16.35 -10.52
C HIS A 182 -3.68 -17.67 -10.75
N PHE A 183 -5.01 -17.68 -10.68
CA PHE A 183 -5.82 -18.87 -11.00
C PHE A 183 -5.88 -19.20 -12.49
N LEU A 184 -5.50 -18.28 -13.40
CA LEU A 184 -5.50 -18.60 -14.83
C LEU A 184 -4.70 -19.88 -15.12
N PRO A 185 -5.17 -20.77 -16.04
CA PRO A 185 -6.29 -20.60 -16.97
C PRO A 185 -7.65 -21.08 -16.45
N LEU A 186 -7.83 -21.32 -15.14
CA LEU A 186 -9.13 -21.73 -14.59
C LEU A 186 -10.19 -20.64 -14.83
N ASN A 187 -11.45 -21.07 -14.91
CA ASN A 187 -12.58 -20.16 -15.11
C ASN A 187 -12.87 -19.37 -13.82
N THR A 188 -12.38 -18.11 -13.74
CA THR A 188 -12.43 -17.29 -12.55
C THR A 188 -13.35 -16.08 -12.68
N TYR A 189 -14.11 -15.80 -11.62
CA TYR A 189 -15.06 -14.69 -11.51
C TYR A 189 -14.69 -13.79 -10.33
N TRP A 190 -14.39 -12.54 -10.57
CA TRP A 190 -13.92 -11.61 -9.53
C TRP A 190 -14.58 -10.23 -9.56
N ALA A 191 -15.04 -9.79 -10.74
CA ALA A 191 -15.47 -8.39 -10.94
C ALA A 191 -16.96 -8.17 -10.67
N ASN A 192 -17.80 -9.13 -11.04
CA ASN A 192 -19.25 -8.93 -11.16
C ASN A 192 -19.98 -8.79 -9.83
N TYR A 193 -19.37 -9.25 -8.74
CA TYR A 193 -20.04 -9.31 -7.42
C TYR A 193 -19.38 -8.43 -6.37
N GLY A 194 -18.28 -7.76 -6.71
CA GLY A 194 -17.52 -6.93 -5.78
C GLY A 194 -17.07 -7.68 -4.53
N PRO A 195 -17.26 -7.11 -3.33
CA PRO A 195 -16.96 -7.78 -2.08
C PRO A 195 -18.01 -8.81 -1.66
N ALA A 196 -19.13 -8.93 -2.38
CA ALA A 196 -20.24 -9.80 -2.04
C ALA A 196 -20.05 -11.22 -2.61
N LEU A 197 -20.72 -12.21 -2.01
CA LEU A 197 -20.89 -13.52 -2.61
C LEU A 197 -21.79 -13.45 -3.83
N PRO A 198 -21.57 -14.30 -4.85
CA PRO A 198 -22.48 -14.45 -5.96
C PRO A 198 -23.89 -14.81 -5.48
N PRO A 199 -24.95 -14.44 -6.24
CA PRO A 199 -26.31 -14.90 -5.94
C PRO A 199 -26.39 -16.43 -5.92
N LYS A 200 -27.14 -17.01 -4.97
CA LYS A 200 -27.28 -18.48 -4.86
C LYS A 200 -27.67 -19.15 -6.19
N LYS A 201 -28.54 -18.51 -6.97
CA LYS A 201 -29.00 -19.00 -8.28
C LYS A 201 -27.88 -19.14 -9.32
N SER A 202 -26.77 -18.46 -9.17
CA SER A 202 -25.62 -18.53 -10.09
C SER A 202 -24.54 -19.53 -9.62
N LEU A 203 -24.66 -20.04 -8.41
CA LEU A 203 -23.75 -21.02 -7.82
C LEU A 203 -24.26 -22.43 -8.05
N ARG A 204 -23.34 -23.39 -8.21
CA ARG A 204 -23.60 -24.82 -8.40
C ARG A 204 -22.77 -25.61 -7.39
N ALA A 205 -23.22 -26.81 -7.08
CA ALA A 205 -22.40 -27.78 -6.39
C ALA A 205 -21.11 -28.05 -7.21
N GLY A 206 -19.97 -28.11 -6.54
CA GLY A 206 -18.68 -28.23 -7.19
C GLY A 206 -17.99 -26.90 -7.52
N ASP A 207 -18.66 -25.75 -7.43
CA ASP A 207 -18.01 -24.43 -7.56
C ASP A 207 -17.06 -24.16 -6.39
N TYR A 208 -16.02 -23.41 -6.64
CA TYR A 208 -15.06 -22.99 -5.63
C TYR A 208 -15.26 -21.51 -5.28
N ILE A 209 -15.10 -21.20 -4.00
CA ILE A 209 -15.08 -19.82 -3.51
C ILE A 209 -13.74 -19.57 -2.82
N ALA A 210 -12.98 -18.60 -3.33
CA ALA A 210 -11.76 -18.10 -2.73
C ALA A 210 -12.07 -16.84 -1.93
N LEU A 211 -12.10 -16.96 -0.61
CA LEU A 211 -12.29 -15.87 0.35
C LEU A 211 -10.93 -15.28 0.69
N ILE A 212 -10.60 -14.12 0.12
CA ILE A 212 -9.29 -13.48 0.29
C ILE A 212 -9.40 -12.34 1.29
N ASN A 213 -8.50 -12.29 2.23
CA ASN A 213 -8.44 -11.25 3.25
C ASN A 213 -7.98 -9.90 2.66
N PRO A 214 -8.58 -8.75 3.05
CA PRO A 214 -9.73 -8.64 3.96
C PRO A 214 -11.05 -9.08 3.31
N SER A 215 -11.86 -9.84 4.04
CA SER A 215 -13.18 -10.27 3.59
C SER A 215 -14.20 -10.17 4.73
N GLN A 216 -15.43 -9.80 4.39
CA GLN A 216 -16.57 -9.85 5.32
C GLN A 216 -17.13 -11.27 5.49
N PHE A 217 -16.66 -12.23 4.69
CA PHE A 217 -17.07 -13.62 4.75
C PHE A 217 -15.96 -14.45 5.42
N SER A 218 -16.37 -15.48 6.14
CA SER A 218 -15.48 -16.45 6.77
C SER A 218 -16.02 -17.86 6.59
N PHE A 219 -15.16 -18.86 6.75
CA PHE A 219 -15.55 -20.24 6.75
C PHE A 219 -15.65 -20.78 8.18
N ASP A 220 -16.85 -21.23 8.56
CA ASP A 220 -17.10 -21.92 9.82
C ASP A 220 -16.78 -23.41 9.65
N ARG A 221 -15.67 -23.85 10.23
CA ARG A 221 -15.22 -25.26 10.14
C ARG A 221 -16.14 -26.23 10.87
N GLN A 222 -16.81 -25.79 11.95
CA GLN A 222 -17.71 -26.67 12.71
C GLN A 222 -18.99 -26.96 11.95
N ARG A 223 -19.50 -25.97 11.25
CA ARG A 223 -20.76 -26.07 10.48
C ARG A 223 -20.54 -26.42 9.01
N ASN A 224 -19.29 -26.43 8.54
CA ASN A 224 -18.93 -26.58 7.11
C ASN A 224 -19.72 -25.58 6.24
N MET A 225 -19.65 -24.31 6.59
CA MET A 225 -20.43 -23.28 5.91
C MET A 225 -19.60 -22.01 5.73
N VAL A 226 -19.80 -21.37 4.57
CA VAL A 226 -19.38 -19.96 4.39
C VAL A 226 -20.45 -19.08 5.04
N VAL A 227 -20.03 -18.27 6.00
CA VAL A 227 -20.91 -17.39 6.78
C VAL A 227 -20.65 -15.93 6.51
N ALA A 228 -21.71 -15.13 6.59
CA ALA A 228 -21.67 -13.67 6.54
C ALA A 228 -22.49 -13.08 7.68
N PRO A 229 -22.20 -11.86 8.14
CA PRO A 229 -22.87 -11.25 9.31
C PRO A 229 -24.41 -11.15 9.20
N GLN A 230 -25.01 -11.23 7.99
CA GLN A 230 -26.44 -10.99 7.78
C GLN A 230 -27.08 -11.91 6.72
N ARG A 231 -26.44 -13.03 6.34
CA ARG A 231 -26.97 -13.92 5.29
C ARG A 231 -26.91 -15.38 5.69
N GLN A 232 -27.87 -16.17 5.19
CA GLN A 232 -27.81 -17.63 5.28
C GLN A 232 -26.50 -18.15 4.67
N GLY A 233 -25.80 -18.97 5.44
CA GLY A 233 -24.55 -19.57 5.00
C GLY A 233 -24.71 -20.50 3.78
N LEU A 234 -23.63 -20.69 3.06
CA LEU A 234 -23.52 -21.66 1.98
C LEU A 234 -22.80 -22.89 2.50
N ARG A 235 -23.35 -24.09 2.29
CA ARG A 235 -22.68 -25.37 2.62
C ARG A 235 -21.46 -25.53 1.72
N ALA A 236 -20.33 -25.78 2.34
CA ALA A 236 -19.07 -25.91 1.61
C ALA A 236 -18.12 -26.83 2.37
N GLU A 237 -17.14 -27.32 1.65
CA GLU A 237 -16.04 -28.11 2.17
C GLU A 237 -14.75 -27.31 2.08
N LEU A 238 -13.91 -27.38 3.11
CA LEU A 238 -12.62 -26.70 3.12
C LEU A 238 -11.66 -27.40 2.15
N VAL A 239 -11.09 -26.64 1.22
CA VAL A 239 -10.04 -27.10 0.32
C VAL A 239 -8.68 -26.71 0.86
N PHE A 240 -8.50 -25.42 1.19
CA PHE A 240 -7.25 -24.89 1.72
C PHE A 240 -7.52 -23.62 2.53
N SER A 241 -6.68 -23.36 3.55
CA SER A 241 -6.78 -22.14 4.36
C SER A 241 -5.43 -21.75 4.93
N ASP A 242 -5.08 -20.48 4.79
CA ASP A 242 -3.94 -19.85 5.42
C ASP A 242 -4.28 -18.43 5.93
N GLN A 243 -3.28 -17.64 6.31
CA GLN A 243 -3.49 -16.26 6.75
C GLN A 243 -3.97 -15.32 5.63
N THR A 244 -3.69 -15.65 4.37
CA THR A 244 -4.06 -14.86 3.19
C THR A 244 -5.52 -15.03 2.84
N GLY A 245 -6.04 -16.25 2.99
CA GLY A 245 -7.43 -16.56 2.68
C GLY A 245 -7.82 -18.01 2.89
N THR A 246 -9.05 -18.30 2.46
CA THR A 246 -9.64 -19.64 2.57
C THR A 246 -10.31 -20.00 1.26
N VAL A 247 -10.02 -21.17 0.72
CA VAL A 247 -10.68 -21.68 -0.47
C VAL A 247 -11.56 -22.88 -0.08
N VAL A 248 -12.81 -22.83 -0.52
CA VAL A 248 -13.83 -23.83 -0.22
C VAL A 248 -14.50 -24.30 -1.50
N ARG A 249 -15.00 -25.55 -1.50
CA ARG A 249 -15.82 -26.15 -2.56
C ARG A 249 -17.26 -26.23 -2.09
N LEU A 250 -18.21 -25.76 -2.91
CA LEU A 250 -19.65 -25.83 -2.62
C LEU A 250 -20.19 -27.27 -2.74
N LYS A 251 -21.11 -27.61 -1.82
CA LYS A 251 -21.84 -28.87 -1.80
C LYS A 251 -23.28 -28.71 -2.29
#